data_bc12f8fec68e2e62179c1503257cb66c
#
_entry.id   bc12f8fec68e2e62179c1503257cb66c
#
_cell.length_a   1.000
_cell.length_b   1.000
_cell.length_c   1.000
_cell.angle_alpha   90.00
_cell.angle_beta   90.00
_cell.angle_gamma   90.00
#
_symmetry.space_group_name_H-M   'P 1'
#
loop_
_entity.id
_entity.type
_entity.pdbx_description
1 polymer ?
#
loop_
_entity_poly.entity_id
_entity_poly.type
_entity_poly.pdbx_seq_one_letter_code
_entity_poly.pdbx_strand_id
1 'polypeptide(L)'
;MNEIYFTEKEIVQTIEFANKMKKKHPHFADKENDAKRTENEIFISVVRGKLAEIALHKYLKEKHKDTNCQISDLDFNIYGKGVCDDFDLKFNDYTISIKSSKPFSSCLLIETEKYQLNENGDAIAIDGHTDNIPDFYAFVKVDLDLNEIEKTYASICGAISHKSFWKKKKVVPRGTFINKNNMHDYLIKNKPIEELATNRGVPLLATNYGLHIDMLKPI
;
A
#
# COMPACT_ATOMS: atom_id res chain seq x y z
N MET A 1 13.18 13.47 -0.59
CA MET A 1 12.05 12.66 -1.08
C MET A 1 11.51 13.40 -2.30
N ASN A 2 11.45 12.77 -3.45
CA ASN A 2 10.98 13.44 -4.66
C ASN A 2 9.46 13.45 -4.67
N GLU A 3 8.87 14.62 -4.73
CA GLU A 3 7.42 14.80 -4.93
C GLU A 3 7.10 14.57 -6.40
N ILE A 4 6.04 13.81 -6.65
CA ILE A 4 5.55 13.49 -7.99
C ILE A 4 4.13 14.05 -8.08
N TYR A 5 3.97 15.05 -8.92
CA TYR A 5 2.69 15.69 -9.20
C TYR A 5 1.96 14.96 -10.32
N PHE A 6 0.65 15.05 -10.29
CA PHE A 6 -0.23 14.41 -11.25
C PHE A 6 -0.81 15.43 -12.22
N THR A 7 -1.00 15.02 -13.44
CA THR A 7 -1.80 15.79 -14.41
C THR A 7 -3.28 15.65 -14.08
N GLU A 8 -4.08 16.62 -14.47
CA GLU A 8 -5.54 16.56 -14.36
C GLU A 8 -6.10 15.28 -15.01
N LYS A 9 -5.58 14.89 -16.17
CA LYS A 9 -5.97 13.67 -16.87
C LYS A 9 -5.74 12.41 -16.02
N GLU A 10 -4.59 12.28 -15.34
CA GLU A 10 -4.28 11.15 -14.49
C GLU A 10 -5.25 11.06 -13.30
N ILE A 11 -5.57 12.20 -12.70
CA ILE A 11 -6.51 12.25 -11.57
C ILE A 11 -7.93 11.93 -12.03
N VAL A 12 -8.40 12.50 -13.11
CA VAL A 12 -9.73 12.21 -13.67
C VAL A 12 -9.86 10.72 -14.01
N GLN A 13 -8.87 10.14 -14.70
CA GLN A 13 -8.85 8.71 -15.02
C GLN A 13 -8.91 7.83 -13.75
N THR A 14 -8.19 8.24 -12.72
CA THR A 14 -8.18 7.53 -11.43
C THR A 14 -9.54 7.61 -10.72
N ILE A 15 -10.18 8.77 -10.74
CA ILE A 15 -11.53 8.97 -10.19
C ILE A 15 -12.56 8.13 -10.94
N GLU A 16 -12.49 8.10 -12.27
CA GLU A 16 -13.38 7.25 -13.09
C GLU A 16 -13.19 5.78 -12.78
N PHE A 17 -11.94 5.31 -12.65
CA PHE A 17 -11.63 3.96 -12.24
C PHE A 17 -12.24 3.64 -10.87
N ALA A 18 -12.03 4.50 -9.87
CA ALA A 18 -12.56 4.31 -8.52
C ALA A 18 -14.10 4.27 -8.49
N ASN A 19 -14.77 5.11 -9.29
CA ASN A 19 -16.22 5.09 -9.44
C ASN A 19 -16.74 3.79 -10.09
N LYS A 20 -16.03 3.24 -11.06
CA LYS A 20 -16.35 1.94 -11.68
C LYS A 20 -16.14 0.80 -10.69
N MET A 21 -15.04 0.82 -9.93
CA MET A 21 -14.75 -0.15 -8.87
C MET A 21 -15.85 -0.18 -7.82
N LYS A 22 -16.28 0.98 -7.33
CA LYS A 22 -17.37 1.12 -6.36
C LYS A 22 -18.67 0.47 -6.86
N LYS A 23 -19.04 0.67 -8.12
CA LYS A 23 -20.25 0.11 -8.73
C LYS A 23 -20.19 -1.42 -8.88
N LYS A 24 -19.03 -1.95 -9.23
CA LYS A 24 -18.85 -3.39 -9.50
C LYS A 24 -18.66 -4.23 -8.23
N HIS A 25 -18.14 -3.61 -7.18
CA HIS A 25 -17.82 -4.27 -5.92
C HIS A 25 -18.42 -3.55 -4.70
N PRO A 26 -19.78 -3.47 -4.59
CA PRO A 26 -20.43 -2.83 -3.44
C PRO A 26 -20.04 -3.50 -2.10
N HIS A 27 -19.56 -4.74 -2.14
CA HIS A 27 -19.18 -5.56 -0.98
C HIS A 27 -17.73 -5.39 -0.49
N PHE A 28 -16.96 -4.48 -1.06
CA PHE A 28 -15.67 -4.10 -0.43
C PHE A 28 -15.85 -3.57 1.01
N ALA A 29 -17.10 -3.20 1.35
CA ALA A 29 -17.49 -2.83 2.71
C ALA A 29 -17.79 -4.04 3.63
N ASP A 30 -18.07 -5.21 3.05
CA ASP A 30 -18.55 -6.39 3.77
C ASP A 30 -17.46 -7.41 4.10
N LYS A 31 -16.31 -6.97 4.56
CA LYS A 31 -15.47 -7.87 5.34
C LYS A 31 -16.15 -8.04 6.70
N GLU A 32 -16.34 -9.28 7.11
CA GLU A 32 -17.03 -9.77 8.32
C GLU A 32 -16.54 -9.18 9.67
N ASN A 33 -15.68 -8.20 9.64
CA ASN A 33 -15.15 -7.53 10.80
C ASN A 33 -15.86 -6.20 11.04
N ASP A 34 -16.40 -6.00 12.23
CA ASP A 34 -17.22 -4.93 12.82
C ASP A 34 -16.90 -3.45 12.48
N ALA A 35 -15.92 -3.16 11.67
CA ALA A 35 -15.57 -1.81 11.25
C ALA A 35 -15.86 -1.63 9.77
N LYS A 36 -17.12 -1.38 9.43
CA LYS A 36 -17.54 -1.07 8.06
C LYS A 36 -16.90 0.26 7.62
N ARG A 37 -16.07 0.21 6.59
CA ARG A 37 -15.63 1.43 5.89
C ARG A 37 -16.83 2.02 5.16
N THR A 38 -16.96 3.33 5.20
CA THR A 38 -17.93 4.04 4.39
C THR A 38 -17.56 3.92 2.91
N GLU A 39 -18.56 4.05 2.04
CA GLU A 39 -18.31 4.07 0.59
C GLU A 39 -17.30 5.14 0.17
N ASN A 40 -17.31 6.28 0.86
CA ASN A 40 -16.36 7.37 0.60
C ASN A 40 -14.93 6.99 1.02
N GLU A 41 -14.75 6.30 2.14
CA GLU A 41 -13.44 5.80 2.57
C GLU A 41 -12.88 4.77 1.60
N ILE A 42 -13.73 3.90 1.07
CA ILE A 42 -13.36 2.93 0.03
C ILE A 42 -12.94 3.67 -1.23
N PHE A 43 -13.76 4.60 -1.71
CA PHE A 43 -13.46 5.42 -2.88
C PHE A 43 -12.10 6.13 -2.75
N ILE A 44 -11.88 6.85 -1.64
CA ILE A 44 -10.63 7.55 -1.36
C ILE A 44 -9.44 6.58 -1.31
N SER A 45 -9.64 5.38 -0.75
CA SER A 45 -8.60 4.36 -0.68
C SER A 45 -8.20 3.85 -2.07
N VAL A 46 -9.18 3.60 -2.94
CA VAL A 46 -8.95 3.17 -4.33
C VAL A 46 -8.23 4.27 -5.12
N VAL A 47 -8.70 5.53 -5.02
CA VAL A 47 -8.04 6.66 -5.66
C VAL A 47 -6.59 6.76 -5.21
N ARG A 48 -6.34 6.72 -3.91
CA ARG A 48 -4.97 6.79 -3.35
C ARG A 48 -4.09 5.64 -3.83
N GLY A 49 -4.62 4.43 -3.86
CA GLY A 49 -3.90 3.25 -4.37
C GLY A 49 -3.47 3.44 -5.82
N LYS A 50 -4.40 3.81 -6.69
CA LYS A 50 -4.10 3.99 -8.12
C LYS A 50 -3.16 5.16 -8.40
N LEU A 51 -3.27 6.27 -7.66
CA LEU A 51 -2.29 7.37 -7.74
C LEU A 51 -0.89 6.93 -7.28
N ALA A 52 -0.80 6.06 -6.30
CA ALA A 52 0.50 5.51 -5.88
C ALA A 52 1.16 4.66 -6.98
N GLU A 53 0.37 3.87 -7.72
CA GLU A 53 0.84 3.11 -8.87
C GLU A 53 1.33 4.04 -9.99
N ILE A 54 0.56 5.07 -10.34
CA ILE A 54 0.96 6.09 -11.31
C ILE A 54 2.26 6.77 -10.89
N ALA A 55 2.37 7.15 -9.63
CA ALA A 55 3.57 7.83 -9.11
C ALA A 55 4.82 6.97 -9.22
N LEU A 56 4.75 5.70 -8.80
CA LEU A 56 5.89 4.80 -8.89
C LEU A 56 6.28 4.54 -10.35
N HIS A 57 5.29 4.34 -11.22
CA HIS A 57 5.51 4.14 -12.65
C HIS A 57 6.22 5.36 -13.29
N LYS A 58 5.74 6.59 -13.01
CA LYS A 58 6.38 7.84 -13.48
C LYS A 58 7.82 7.95 -12.97
N TYR A 59 8.02 7.69 -11.69
CA TYR A 59 9.34 7.73 -11.05
C TYR A 59 10.31 6.77 -11.71
N LEU A 60 9.90 5.51 -11.90
CA LEU A 60 10.75 4.49 -12.52
C LEU A 60 11.05 4.83 -13.99
N LYS A 61 10.05 5.28 -14.74
CA LYS A 61 10.26 5.72 -16.14
C LYS A 61 11.26 6.86 -16.26
N GLU A 62 11.15 7.88 -15.40
CA GLU A 62 12.11 8.99 -15.43
C GLU A 62 13.50 8.58 -14.99
N LYS A 63 13.58 7.79 -13.91
CA LYS A 63 14.87 7.33 -13.37
C LYS A 63 15.64 6.42 -14.33
N HIS A 64 14.93 5.64 -15.12
CA HIS A 64 15.49 4.63 -16.02
C HIS A 64 15.31 4.95 -17.50
N LYS A 65 15.02 6.22 -17.85
CA LYS A 65 14.75 6.66 -19.23
C LYS A 65 15.88 6.35 -20.21
N ASP A 66 17.11 6.36 -19.74
CA ASP A 66 18.31 6.11 -20.55
C ASP A 66 18.80 4.66 -20.47
N THR A 67 17.97 3.76 -19.93
CA THR A 67 18.30 2.34 -19.77
C THR A 67 17.31 1.46 -20.55
N ASN A 68 17.69 0.21 -20.81
CA ASN A 68 16.79 -0.76 -21.46
C ASN A 68 15.83 -1.45 -20.46
N CYS A 69 15.48 -0.79 -19.36
CA CYS A 69 14.55 -1.35 -18.38
C CYS A 69 13.15 -1.41 -18.94
N GLN A 70 12.48 -2.53 -18.70
CA GLN A 70 11.08 -2.73 -19.05
C GLN A 70 10.21 -2.43 -17.82
N ILE A 71 9.21 -1.59 -18.01
CA ILE A 71 8.23 -1.25 -16.99
C ILE A 71 6.85 -1.56 -17.57
N SER A 72 6.07 -2.39 -16.87
CA SER A 72 4.71 -2.73 -17.32
C SER A 72 3.83 -1.48 -17.41
N ASP A 73 2.86 -1.50 -18.30
CA ASP A 73 1.84 -0.47 -18.31
C ASP A 73 0.96 -0.57 -17.06
N LEU A 74 0.36 0.58 -16.73
CA LEU A 74 -0.60 0.65 -15.62
C LEU A 74 -1.92 -0.02 -16.02
N ASP A 75 -2.42 -0.88 -15.16
CA ASP A 75 -3.70 -1.55 -15.40
C ASP A 75 -4.86 -0.78 -14.78
N PHE A 76 -5.84 -0.40 -15.60
CA PHE A 76 -7.11 0.21 -15.22
C PHE A 76 -8.30 -0.71 -15.46
N ASN A 77 -8.07 -2.00 -15.70
CA ASN A 77 -9.13 -2.97 -15.85
C ASN A 77 -9.81 -3.25 -14.50
N ILE A 78 -11.06 -3.66 -14.58
CA ILE A 78 -11.84 -4.02 -13.40
C ILE A 78 -12.17 -5.50 -13.52
N TYR A 79 -11.54 -6.28 -12.69
CA TYR A 79 -11.71 -7.73 -12.64
C TYR A 79 -12.99 -8.14 -11.90
N GLY A 80 -13.42 -9.37 -12.09
CA GLY A 80 -14.54 -9.97 -11.36
C GLY A 80 -14.19 -10.29 -9.90
N LYS A 81 -15.20 -10.63 -9.10
CA LYS A 81 -14.97 -11.10 -7.73
C LYS A 81 -14.07 -12.33 -7.74
N GLY A 82 -12.99 -12.31 -6.97
CA GLY A 82 -12.03 -13.42 -6.90
C GLY A 82 -10.96 -13.45 -8.00
N VAL A 83 -11.00 -12.51 -8.95
CA VAL A 83 -9.92 -12.32 -9.92
C VAL A 83 -9.18 -11.08 -9.50
N CYS A 84 -7.97 -11.23 -9.02
CA CYS A 84 -7.09 -10.12 -8.68
C CYS A 84 -6.08 -9.91 -9.80
N ASP A 85 -5.63 -8.68 -9.92
CA ASP A 85 -4.40 -8.36 -10.63
C ASP A 85 -3.24 -9.08 -9.92
N ASP A 86 -2.40 -9.79 -10.68
CA ASP A 86 -1.30 -10.55 -10.09
C ASP A 86 -0.32 -9.63 -9.35
N PHE A 87 -0.09 -8.43 -9.90
CA PHE A 87 0.82 -7.41 -9.34
C PHE A 87 0.40 -6.01 -9.73
N ASP A 88 0.74 -5.03 -8.87
CA ASP A 88 0.49 -3.61 -9.17
C ASP A 88 1.42 -3.08 -10.28
N LEU A 89 2.66 -3.61 -10.37
CA LEU A 89 3.64 -3.20 -11.37
C LEU A 89 4.71 -4.29 -11.60
N LYS A 90 5.22 -4.40 -12.84
CA LYS A 90 6.43 -5.17 -13.16
C LYS A 90 7.55 -4.22 -13.57
N PHE A 91 8.74 -4.48 -13.06
CA PHE A 91 9.97 -3.80 -13.43
C PHE A 91 11.01 -4.85 -13.84
N ASN A 92 11.29 -4.94 -15.13
CA ASN A 92 11.97 -6.09 -15.73
C ASN A 92 11.24 -7.39 -15.33
N ASP A 93 11.96 -8.35 -14.75
CA ASP A 93 11.40 -9.63 -14.29
C ASP A 93 10.84 -9.57 -12.86
N TYR A 94 10.97 -8.42 -12.18
CA TYR A 94 10.52 -8.27 -10.80
C TYR A 94 9.09 -7.79 -10.71
N THR A 95 8.37 -8.37 -9.78
CA THR A 95 6.99 -8.01 -9.43
C THR A 95 6.97 -7.10 -8.20
N ILE A 96 6.18 -6.05 -8.26
CA ILE A 96 6.11 -5.04 -7.20
C ILE A 96 4.66 -4.91 -6.73
N SER A 97 4.44 -5.10 -5.42
CA SER A 97 3.20 -4.72 -4.78
C SER A 97 3.34 -3.33 -4.13
N ILE A 98 2.47 -2.41 -4.51
CA ILE A 98 2.53 -1.03 -4.09
C ILE A 98 1.56 -0.81 -2.92
N LYS A 99 2.08 -0.30 -1.81
CA LYS A 99 1.30 0.04 -0.63
C LYS A 99 1.24 1.54 -0.49
N SER A 100 0.03 2.07 -0.51
CA SER A 100 -0.22 3.51 -0.41
C SER A 100 -0.67 3.92 0.98
N SER A 101 -0.36 5.14 1.37
CA SER A 101 -0.89 5.71 2.61
C SER A 101 -0.98 7.24 2.55
N LYS A 102 -1.52 7.81 3.64
CA LYS A 102 -1.56 9.25 3.86
C LYS A 102 -0.16 9.83 4.12
N PRO A 103 0.07 11.14 3.90
CA PRO A 103 1.40 11.77 4.01
C PRO A 103 2.09 11.57 5.37
N PHE A 104 1.30 11.56 6.45
CA PHE A 104 1.83 11.44 7.81
C PHE A 104 2.14 10.00 8.25
N SER A 105 1.81 9.00 7.44
CA SER A 105 2.12 7.60 7.77
C SER A 105 3.63 7.36 7.76
N SER A 106 4.12 6.64 8.75
CA SER A 106 5.53 6.28 8.90
C SER A 106 5.80 4.78 8.79
N CYS A 107 4.79 3.99 8.46
CA CYS A 107 4.93 2.54 8.38
C CYS A 107 4.23 1.94 7.18
N LEU A 108 4.90 0.96 6.58
CA LEU A 108 4.35 0.02 5.62
C LEU A 108 3.56 -1.03 6.41
N LEU A 109 2.28 -1.20 6.10
CA LEU A 109 1.40 -2.17 6.74
C LEU A 109 0.87 -3.17 5.70
N ILE A 110 0.89 -4.45 6.06
CA ILE A 110 0.34 -5.56 5.27
C ILE A 110 -0.58 -6.37 6.16
N GLU A 111 -1.83 -6.56 5.75
CA GLU A 111 -2.82 -7.34 6.52
C GLU A 111 -2.35 -8.79 6.70
N THR A 112 -2.38 -9.27 7.95
CA THR A 112 -1.92 -10.63 8.28
C THR A 112 -2.80 -11.71 7.67
N GLU A 113 -4.09 -11.43 7.46
CA GLU A 113 -5.06 -12.36 6.91
C GLU A 113 -4.77 -12.77 5.46
N LYS A 114 -3.88 -12.06 4.78
CA LYS A 114 -3.49 -12.37 3.38
C LYS A 114 -2.38 -13.41 3.30
N TYR A 115 -1.72 -13.72 4.40
CA TYR A 115 -0.53 -14.57 4.41
C TYR A 115 -0.55 -15.51 5.61
N GLN A 116 -0.07 -16.73 5.38
CA GLN A 116 0.30 -17.68 6.42
C GLN A 116 1.79 -17.99 6.31
N LEU A 117 2.38 -18.48 7.37
CA LEU A 117 3.76 -18.96 7.35
C LEU A 117 3.77 -20.46 7.06
N ASN A 118 4.65 -20.89 6.16
CA ASN A 118 4.94 -22.31 5.97
C ASN A 118 5.83 -22.83 7.13
N GLU A 119 6.14 -24.13 7.11
CA GLU A 119 6.99 -24.78 8.13
C GLU A 119 8.39 -24.17 8.22
N ASN A 120 8.87 -23.55 7.14
CA ASN A 120 10.18 -22.89 7.10
C ASN A 120 10.10 -21.42 7.57
N GLY A 121 8.92 -20.91 7.91
CA GLY A 121 8.70 -19.51 8.28
C GLY A 121 8.60 -18.54 7.10
N ASP A 122 8.50 -19.05 5.87
CA ASP A 122 8.27 -18.23 4.68
C ASP A 122 6.78 -17.92 4.55
N ALA A 123 6.48 -16.72 4.08
CA ALA A 123 5.10 -16.32 3.85
C ALA A 123 4.56 -16.99 2.59
N ILE A 124 3.42 -17.64 2.74
CA ILE A 124 2.59 -18.13 1.64
C ILE A 124 1.22 -17.48 1.70
N ALA A 125 0.61 -17.27 0.55
CA ALA A 125 -0.72 -16.70 0.49
C ALA A 125 -1.77 -17.68 1.02
N ILE A 126 -2.75 -17.17 1.76
CA ILE A 126 -3.78 -18.01 2.40
C ILE A 126 -4.83 -18.50 1.39
N ASP A 127 -5.16 -17.65 0.45
CA ASP A 127 -6.22 -17.95 -0.53
C ASP A 127 -5.60 -18.20 -1.88
N GLY A 128 -5.64 -19.32 -2.46
CA GLY A 128 -5.12 -19.65 -3.77
C GLY A 128 -5.26 -18.57 -4.89
N HIS A 129 -5.61 -17.34 -4.49
CA HIS A 129 -5.70 -16.13 -5.30
C HIS A 129 -4.38 -15.38 -5.44
N THR A 130 -3.36 -15.75 -4.69
CA THR A 130 -2.05 -15.14 -4.76
C THR A 130 -0.98 -16.22 -4.88
N ASP A 131 -1.02 -16.97 -5.97
CA ASP A 131 0.16 -17.75 -6.39
C ASP A 131 1.36 -16.81 -6.61
N ASN A 132 1.14 -15.51 -6.48
CA ASN A 132 2.04 -14.45 -6.84
C ASN A 132 2.44 -13.64 -5.60
N ILE A 133 3.40 -14.17 -4.85
CA ILE A 133 4.11 -13.40 -3.84
C ILE A 133 4.97 -12.36 -4.57
N PRO A 134 4.83 -11.05 -4.30
CA PRO A 134 5.63 -10.04 -4.98
C PRO A 134 7.10 -10.13 -4.58
N ASP A 135 7.99 -9.85 -5.51
CA ASP A 135 9.42 -9.76 -5.20
C ASP A 135 9.74 -8.59 -4.28
N PHE A 136 8.99 -7.47 -4.45
CA PHE A 136 9.17 -6.25 -3.68
C PHE A 136 7.86 -5.64 -3.23
N TYR A 137 7.90 -4.99 -2.07
CA TYR A 137 6.90 -4.05 -1.61
C TYR A 137 7.44 -2.64 -1.75
N ALA A 138 6.76 -1.79 -2.49
CA ALA A 138 7.04 -0.36 -2.57
C ALA A 138 6.04 0.42 -1.71
N PHE A 139 6.52 1.44 -1.01
CA PHE A 139 5.69 2.28 -0.18
C PHE A 139 5.65 3.71 -0.70
N VAL A 140 4.43 4.18 -0.96
CA VAL A 140 4.16 5.48 -1.54
C VAL A 140 3.17 6.24 -0.65
N LYS A 141 3.51 7.45 -0.28
CA LYS A 141 2.60 8.38 0.38
C LYS A 141 1.90 9.22 -0.67
N VAL A 142 0.60 9.38 -0.54
CA VAL A 142 -0.19 10.22 -1.44
C VAL A 142 -0.94 11.26 -0.63
N ASP A 143 -0.62 12.52 -0.88
CA ASP A 143 -1.38 13.66 -0.38
C ASP A 143 -2.46 13.99 -1.41
N LEU A 144 -3.66 13.52 -1.12
CA LEU A 144 -4.80 13.63 -2.00
C LEU A 144 -5.69 14.78 -1.55
N ASP A 145 -5.77 15.83 -2.35
CA ASP A 145 -6.73 16.90 -2.22
C ASP A 145 -7.75 16.84 -3.38
N LEU A 146 -8.97 16.45 -3.07
CA LEU A 146 -10.04 16.36 -4.07
C LEU A 146 -10.67 17.72 -4.40
N ASN A 147 -10.41 18.77 -3.60
CA ASN A 147 -10.91 20.12 -3.85
C ASN A 147 -9.90 20.95 -4.64
N GLU A 148 -8.61 20.69 -4.45
CA GLU A 148 -7.51 21.38 -5.11
C GLU A 148 -6.59 20.34 -5.76
N ILE A 149 -7.02 19.83 -6.90
CA ILE A 149 -6.40 18.70 -7.61
C ILE A 149 -4.91 18.95 -7.89
N GLU A 150 -4.56 20.18 -8.23
CA GLU A 150 -3.19 20.62 -8.50
C GLU A 150 -2.26 20.52 -7.28
N LYS A 151 -2.80 20.43 -6.08
CA LYS A 151 -2.05 20.20 -4.85
C LYS A 151 -1.83 18.73 -4.54
N THR A 152 -2.47 17.84 -5.31
CA THR A 152 -2.29 16.39 -5.12
C THR A 152 -0.90 15.96 -5.58
N TYR A 153 -0.15 15.31 -4.70
CA TYR A 153 1.17 14.77 -5.01
C TYR A 153 1.43 13.45 -4.29
N ALA A 154 2.43 12.74 -4.76
CA ALA A 154 2.92 11.54 -4.09
C ALA A 154 4.41 11.63 -3.77
N SER A 155 4.82 10.92 -2.72
CA SER A 155 6.22 10.77 -2.32
C SER A 155 6.59 9.29 -2.26
N ILE A 156 7.61 8.90 -3.03
CA ILE A 156 8.15 7.54 -2.99
C ILE A 156 9.03 7.41 -1.73
N CYS A 157 8.61 6.54 -0.82
CA CYS A 157 9.36 6.32 0.44
C CYS A 157 10.48 5.31 0.29
N GLY A 158 10.34 4.36 -0.64
CA GLY A 158 11.31 3.30 -0.89
C GLY A 158 10.65 1.94 -1.07
N ALA A 159 11.47 0.91 -1.20
CA ALA A 159 11.02 -0.47 -1.33
C ALA A 159 11.81 -1.43 -0.45
N ILE A 160 11.26 -2.62 -0.27
CA ILE A 160 11.90 -3.71 0.42
C ILE A 160 11.55 -5.03 -0.29
N SER A 161 12.52 -5.93 -0.44
CA SER A 161 12.24 -7.26 -0.97
C SER A 161 11.32 -8.04 -0.02
N HIS A 162 10.49 -8.91 -0.58
CA HIS A 162 9.61 -9.80 0.18
C HIS A 162 10.37 -10.49 1.31
N LYS A 163 11.46 -11.19 1.00
CA LYS A 163 12.30 -11.89 1.98
C LYS A 163 12.79 -10.98 3.11
N SER A 164 13.21 -9.75 2.79
CA SER A 164 13.69 -8.81 3.81
C SER A 164 12.57 -8.25 4.67
N PHE A 165 11.38 -8.02 4.09
CA PHE A 165 10.20 -7.61 4.84
C PHE A 165 9.82 -8.67 5.87
N TRP A 166 9.69 -9.93 5.45
CA TRP A 166 9.29 -11.02 6.32
C TRP A 166 10.28 -11.30 7.45
N LYS A 167 11.56 -11.07 7.22
CA LYS A 167 12.60 -11.16 8.26
C LYS A 167 12.52 -10.03 9.29
N LYS A 168 12.07 -8.84 8.89
CA LYS A 168 12.14 -7.61 9.73
C LYS A 168 10.79 -7.15 10.27
N LYS A 169 9.68 -7.67 9.76
CA LYS A 169 8.34 -7.27 10.15
C LYS A 169 8.07 -7.49 11.62
N LYS A 170 7.15 -6.68 12.16
CA LYS A 170 6.53 -6.92 13.47
C LYS A 170 5.02 -7.01 13.33
N VAL A 171 4.40 -7.73 14.22
CA VAL A 171 2.93 -7.81 14.31
C VAL A 171 2.41 -6.55 14.96
N VAL A 172 1.52 -5.84 14.30
CA VAL A 172 0.81 -4.68 14.85
C VAL A 172 -0.64 -5.10 15.06
N PRO A 173 -1.08 -5.33 16.31
CA PRO A 173 -2.42 -5.84 16.60
C PRO A 173 -3.54 -4.90 16.14
N ARG A 174 -4.70 -5.47 15.85
CA ARG A 174 -5.95 -4.73 15.69
C ARG A 174 -6.21 -3.85 16.92
N GLY A 175 -6.77 -2.68 16.73
CA GLY A 175 -7.04 -1.71 17.79
C GLY A 175 -5.83 -0.86 18.20
N THR A 176 -4.62 -1.17 17.71
CA THR A 176 -3.46 -0.30 17.94
C THR A 176 -3.69 1.07 17.34
N PHE A 177 -3.54 2.11 18.16
CA PHE A 177 -3.62 3.49 17.66
C PHE A 177 -2.31 3.87 16.97
N ILE A 178 -2.40 4.20 15.69
CA ILE A 178 -1.24 4.58 14.89
C ILE A 178 -1.02 6.08 14.98
N ASN A 179 0.16 6.47 15.46
CA ASN A 179 0.71 7.79 15.25
C ASN A 179 2.21 7.68 14.96
N LYS A 180 2.80 8.75 14.45
CA LYS A 180 4.21 8.76 14.01
C LYS A 180 5.18 8.30 15.10
N ASN A 181 4.99 8.78 16.32
CA ASN A 181 5.92 8.50 17.43
C ASN A 181 5.78 7.06 17.94
N ASN A 182 4.54 6.58 18.13
CA ASN A 182 4.28 5.24 18.62
C ASN A 182 4.86 4.17 17.69
N MET A 183 4.64 4.32 16.39
CA MET A 183 5.11 3.34 15.42
C MET A 183 6.63 3.31 15.32
N HIS A 184 7.29 4.47 15.43
CA HIS A 184 8.75 4.51 15.50
C HIS A 184 9.28 3.82 16.77
N ASP A 185 8.71 4.12 17.93
CA ASP A 185 9.12 3.52 19.20
C ASP A 185 8.91 2.00 19.19
N TYR A 186 7.78 1.52 18.65
CA TYR A 186 7.51 0.09 18.54
C TYR A 186 8.39 -0.61 17.50
N LEU A 187 8.41 -0.12 16.27
CA LEU A 187 9.04 -0.81 15.13
C LEU A 187 10.57 -0.68 15.15
N ILE A 188 11.11 0.43 15.60
CA ILE A 188 12.55 0.70 15.62
C ILE A 188 13.16 0.48 17.00
N LYS A 189 12.61 1.11 18.05
CA LYS A 189 13.20 1.06 19.40
C LYS A 189 12.79 -0.17 20.20
N ASN A 190 11.96 -1.05 19.64
CA ASN A 190 11.48 -2.28 20.27
C ASN A 190 10.74 -2.08 21.62
N LYS A 191 10.11 -0.93 21.83
CA LYS A 191 9.27 -0.74 23.01
C LYS A 191 8.05 -1.67 22.94
N PRO A 192 7.60 -2.25 24.07
CA PRO A 192 6.36 -3.03 24.10
C PRO A 192 5.18 -2.21 23.57
N ILE A 193 4.28 -2.85 22.82
CA ILE A 193 3.16 -2.14 22.20
C ILE A 193 2.17 -1.63 23.27
N GLU A 194 2.10 -2.34 24.40
CA GLU A 194 1.29 -2.01 25.56
C GLU A 194 1.70 -0.69 26.22
N GLU A 195 2.99 -0.36 26.16
CA GLU A 195 3.53 0.91 26.68
C GLU A 195 3.22 2.09 25.75
N LEU A 196 2.78 1.82 24.52
CA LEU A 196 2.51 2.82 23.50
C LEU A 196 1.03 3.22 23.44
N ALA A 197 0.22 2.65 24.32
CA ALA A 197 -1.22 2.88 24.39
C ALA A 197 -1.53 4.36 24.64
N THR A 198 -1.59 5.12 23.57
CA THR A 198 -2.18 6.45 23.58
C THR A 198 -3.52 6.35 22.86
N ASN A 199 -4.58 6.81 23.51
CA ASN A 199 -5.91 6.94 22.92
C ASN A 199 -5.97 8.04 21.83
N ARG A 200 -4.83 8.37 21.22
CA ARG A 200 -4.70 9.40 20.20
C ARG A 200 -4.25 8.82 18.88
N GLY A 201 -5.07 8.97 17.85
CA GLY A 201 -4.81 8.48 16.51
C GLY A 201 -5.98 7.69 15.94
N VAL A 202 -5.77 7.00 14.84
CA VAL A 202 -6.75 6.14 14.20
C VAL A 202 -6.44 4.69 14.57
N PRO A 203 -7.38 3.95 15.17
CA PRO A 203 -7.16 2.55 15.48
C PRO A 203 -7.06 1.71 14.21
N LEU A 204 -6.20 0.72 14.21
CA LEU A 204 -6.14 -0.29 13.15
C LEU A 204 -7.40 -1.15 13.16
N LEU A 205 -7.99 -1.33 12.00
CA LEU A 205 -9.20 -2.15 11.81
C LEU A 205 -8.88 -3.66 11.70
N ALA A 206 -7.64 -4.01 11.39
CA ALA A 206 -7.15 -5.38 11.29
C ALA A 206 -5.77 -5.51 11.92
N THR A 207 -5.36 -6.74 12.27
CA THR A 207 -3.97 -7.02 12.62
C THR A 207 -3.11 -6.95 11.35
N ASN A 208 -1.97 -6.31 11.46
CA ASN A 208 -1.07 -6.09 10.34
C ASN A 208 0.35 -6.56 10.67
N TYR A 209 1.10 -6.91 9.64
CA TYR A 209 2.55 -6.90 9.68
C TYR A 209 3.04 -5.49 9.38
N GLY A 210 3.87 -4.92 10.25
CA GLY A 210 4.35 -3.55 10.14
C GLY A 210 5.85 -3.45 9.95
N LEU A 211 6.30 -2.47 9.16
CA LEU A 211 7.69 -2.09 9.00
C LEU A 211 7.80 -0.56 8.94
N HIS A 212 8.73 0.03 9.69
CA HIS A 212 8.96 1.48 9.63
C HIS A 212 9.63 1.89 8.31
N ILE A 213 9.27 3.08 7.80
CA ILE A 213 9.80 3.56 6.50
C ILE A 213 11.31 3.74 6.48
N ASP A 214 11.95 3.99 7.63
CA ASP A 214 13.42 4.11 7.73
C ASP A 214 14.16 2.79 7.43
N MET A 215 13.44 1.67 7.38
CA MET A 215 13.98 0.36 7.01
C MET A 215 13.88 0.07 5.51
N LEU A 216 13.20 0.93 4.76
CA LEU A 216 13.09 0.81 3.30
C LEU A 216 14.39 1.27 2.65
N LYS A 217 14.65 0.73 1.47
CA LYS A 217 15.77 1.19 0.63
C LYS A 217 15.24 2.13 -0.45
N PRO A 218 16.02 3.14 -0.87
CA PRO A 218 15.70 3.90 -2.06
C PRO A 218 15.50 2.98 -3.27
N ILE A 219 14.51 3.29 -4.08
CA ILE A 219 14.23 2.60 -5.34
C ILE A 219 15.12 3.16 -6.42
#